data_c31f049d1d718a19571d9ff2992b12fa
#
_entry.id   c31f049d1d718a19571d9ff2992b12fa
#
_cell.length_a   1.000
_cell.length_b   1.000
_cell.length_c   1.000
_cell.angle_alpha   90.00
_cell.angle_beta   90.00
_cell.angle_gamma   90.00
#
_symmetry.space_group_name_H-M   'P 1'
#
loop_
_entity.id
_entity.type
_entity.pdbx_description
1 polymer ?
#
loop_
_entity_poly.entity_id
_entity_poly.type
_entity_poly.pdbx_seq_one_letter_code
_entity_poly.pdbx_strand_id
1 'polypeptide(L)'
;MPYRRTANVVRRLAEREEAILAAATEIAAEGGLAAVQIAAVAVRAGIASGTIYRYFPSKTDLIGELVTAIAGRELDAMKQAADAAPGPLSALAAATITFAARSLAERRLAWAMIGEPVDAEVDAMRLDFRQALAAELEARIKAAVAGGHLPEQDAGVAAPAIVGALTEGLLGPLAPRPGDAAAARAVVQNATVFALRALGVVDPRARGLVAQCALP
;
A
#
# COMPACT_ATOMS: atom_id res chain seq x y z
N MET A 1 29.58 16.21 28.35
CA MET A 1 28.21 16.74 28.28
C MET A 1 27.62 16.34 26.92
N PRO A 2 26.58 15.53 26.84
CA PRO A 2 25.93 15.22 25.53
C PRO A 2 25.24 16.51 25.04
N TYR A 3 25.59 16.94 23.84
CA TYR A 3 25.00 18.10 23.17
C TYR A 3 23.50 17.84 22.93
N ARG A 4 22.66 18.51 23.69
CA ARG A 4 21.20 18.42 23.57
C ARG A 4 20.79 19.12 22.27
N ARG A 5 20.48 18.36 21.22
CA ARG A 5 19.96 18.92 19.96
C ARG A 5 18.72 19.76 20.29
N THR A 6 18.70 21.03 19.88
CA THR A 6 17.53 21.89 20.09
C THR A 6 16.35 21.37 19.26
N ALA A 7 15.11 21.59 19.72
CA ALA A 7 13.90 21.17 19.00
C ALA A 7 13.90 21.63 17.53
N ASN A 8 14.45 22.80 17.24
CA ASN A 8 14.60 23.32 15.87
C ASN A 8 15.56 22.49 15.00
N VAL A 9 16.63 21.94 15.58
CA VAL A 9 17.58 21.08 14.85
C VAL A 9 16.93 19.74 14.52
N VAL A 10 16.22 19.16 15.49
CA VAL A 10 15.49 17.89 15.26
C VAL A 10 14.44 18.06 14.16
N ARG A 11 13.65 19.14 14.22
CA ARG A 11 12.64 19.42 13.18
C ARG A 11 13.25 19.57 11.79
N ARG A 12 14.33 20.35 11.64
CA ARG A 12 15.02 20.52 10.34
C ARG A 12 15.60 19.23 9.79
N LEU A 13 16.03 18.32 10.66
CA LEU A 13 16.53 17.00 10.24
C LEU A 13 15.37 16.15 9.71
N ALA A 14 14.23 16.11 10.41
CA ALA A 14 13.03 15.40 9.97
C ALA A 14 12.48 15.98 8.64
N GLU A 15 12.33 17.29 8.52
CA GLU A 15 11.90 17.97 7.29
C GLU A 15 12.81 17.62 6.08
N ARG A 16 14.12 17.48 6.33
CA ARG A 16 15.07 17.11 5.27
C ARG A 16 14.96 15.65 4.88
N GLU A 17 14.79 14.76 5.85
CA GLU A 17 14.56 13.34 5.63
C GLU A 17 13.27 13.10 4.84
N GLU A 18 12.18 13.75 5.22
CA GLU A 18 10.91 13.72 4.49
C GLU A 18 11.06 14.21 3.03
N ALA A 19 11.82 15.29 2.81
CA ALA A 19 12.06 15.79 1.46
C ALA A 19 12.86 14.80 0.59
N ILE A 20 13.82 14.07 1.17
CA ILE A 20 14.55 13.00 0.46
C ILE A 20 13.63 11.83 0.12
N LEU A 21 12.82 11.38 1.07
CA LEU A 21 11.86 10.29 0.85
C LEU A 21 10.77 10.68 -0.16
N ALA A 22 10.30 11.93 -0.14
CA ALA A 22 9.36 12.42 -1.14
C ALA A 22 9.96 12.38 -2.56
N ALA A 23 11.19 12.87 -2.73
CA ALA A 23 11.90 12.80 -4.00
C ALA A 23 12.13 11.37 -4.48
N ALA A 24 12.47 10.45 -3.56
CA ALA A 24 12.62 9.02 -3.86
C ALA A 24 11.29 8.37 -4.26
N THR A 25 10.18 8.75 -3.60
CA THR A 25 8.82 8.30 -3.93
C THR A 25 8.42 8.70 -5.35
N GLU A 26 8.64 9.96 -5.73
CA GLU A 26 8.36 10.45 -7.09
C GLU A 26 9.16 9.66 -8.15
N ILE A 27 10.45 9.43 -7.91
CA ILE A 27 11.29 8.64 -8.81
C ILE A 27 10.80 7.19 -8.90
N ALA A 28 10.41 6.58 -7.78
CA ALA A 28 9.85 5.23 -7.77
C ALA A 28 8.50 5.15 -8.50
N ALA A 29 7.67 6.19 -8.41
CA ALA A 29 6.40 6.28 -9.14
C ALA A 29 6.61 6.40 -10.65
N GLU A 30 7.68 7.07 -11.09
CA GLU A 30 8.04 7.21 -12.51
C GLU A 30 8.70 5.95 -13.08
N GLY A 31 9.74 5.43 -12.41
CA GLY A 31 10.65 4.42 -12.95
C GLY A 31 10.77 3.13 -12.13
N GLY A 32 10.06 2.99 -11.01
CA GLY A 32 10.18 1.86 -10.08
C GLY A 32 11.37 1.98 -9.14
N LEU A 33 11.56 0.97 -8.28
CA LEU A 33 12.66 0.97 -7.30
C LEU A 33 14.04 0.96 -7.96
N ALA A 34 14.16 0.38 -9.15
CA ALA A 34 15.41 0.39 -9.91
C ALA A 34 15.89 1.80 -10.28
N ALA A 35 14.96 2.73 -10.50
CA ALA A 35 15.27 4.13 -10.82
C ALA A 35 15.72 4.95 -9.59
N VAL A 36 15.46 4.49 -8.38
CA VAL A 36 15.86 5.16 -7.14
C VAL A 36 17.37 5.04 -6.96
N GLN A 37 18.10 6.00 -7.52
CA GLN A 37 19.55 6.12 -7.40
C GLN A 37 19.91 7.35 -6.57
N ILE A 38 20.91 7.27 -5.71
CA ILE A 38 21.33 8.38 -4.82
C ILE A 38 21.52 9.69 -5.59
N ALA A 39 22.17 9.65 -6.76
CA ALA A 39 22.39 10.84 -7.58
C ALA A 39 21.06 11.45 -8.10
N ALA A 40 20.13 10.60 -8.56
CA ALA A 40 18.83 11.05 -9.05
C ALA A 40 17.99 11.66 -7.92
N VAL A 41 17.97 11.03 -6.75
CA VAL A 41 17.27 11.54 -5.56
C VAL A 41 17.88 12.86 -5.09
N ALA A 42 19.22 13.00 -5.09
CA ALA A 42 19.90 14.23 -4.74
C ALA A 42 19.50 15.40 -5.65
N VAL A 43 19.49 15.17 -6.96
CA VAL A 43 19.05 16.17 -7.95
C VAL A 43 17.60 16.55 -7.72
N ARG A 44 16.70 15.58 -7.56
CA ARG A 44 15.26 15.82 -7.34
C ARG A 44 14.99 16.57 -6.03
N ALA A 45 15.70 16.24 -4.95
CA ALA A 45 15.60 16.90 -3.64
C ALA A 45 16.36 18.24 -3.55
N GLY A 46 17.10 18.64 -4.59
CA GLY A 46 17.87 19.88 -4.62
C GLY A 46 19.03 19.92 -3.61
N ILE A 47 19.69 18.78 -3.36
CA ILE A 47 20.79 18.64 -2.40
C ILE A 47 21.98 17.91 -3.01
N ALA A 48 23.13 17.99 -2.36
CA ALA A 48 24.30 17.20 -2.75
C ALA A 48 24.13 15.72 -2.35
N SER A 49 24.62 14.79 -3.17
CA SER A 49 24.58 13.34 -2.88
C SER A 49 25.21 12.98 -1.52
N GLY A 50 26.30 13.65 -1.12
CA GLY A 50 26.90 13.49 0.20
C GLY A 50 25.98 13.86 1.37
N THR A 51 24.96 14.70 1.11
CA THR A 51 23.96 15.01 2.13
C THR A 51 23.03 13.83 2.37
N ILE A 52 22.66 13.09 1.33
CA ILE A 52 21.81 11.90 1.46
C ILE A 52 22.48 10.86 2.35
N TYR A 53 23.77 10.57 2.14
CA TYR A 53 24.53 9.61 2.95
C TYR A 53 24.60 9.93 4.44
N ARG A 54 24.28 11.14 4.86
CA ARG A 54 24.18 11.51 6.28
C ARG A 54 22.86 11.05 6.92
N TYR A 55 21.83 10.80 6.12
CA TYR A 55 20.52 10.31 6.55
C TYR A 55 20.38 8.82 6.29
N PHE A 56 20.82 8.38 5.12
CA PHE A 56 20.72 7.00 4.63
C PHE A 56 22.13 6.54 4.24
N PRO A 57 22.80 5.72 5.09
CA PRO A 57 24.20 5.31 4.88
C PRO A 57 24.44 4.57 3.57
N SER A 58 23.43 3.91 3.03
CA SER A 58 23.46 3.21 1.74
C SER A 58 22.22 3.48 0.88
N LYS A 59 22.28 3.06 -0.38
CA LYS A 59 21.10 3.04 -1.25
C LYS A 59 20.02 2.08 -0.71
N THR A 60 20.42 0.96 -0.14
CA THR A 60 19.51 -0.03 0.43
C THR A 60 18.77 0.53 1.64
N ASP A 61 19.47 1.28 2.53
CA ASP A 61 18.81 1.97 3.65
C ASP A 61 17.78 2.99 3.15
N LEU A 62 18.10 3.77 2.12
CA LEU A 62 17.14 4.70 1.53
C LEU A 62 15.91 3.98 0.96
N ILE A 63 16.12 2.87 0.24
CA ILE A 63 15.00 2.07 -0.31
C ILE A 63 14.19 1.42 0.82
N GLY A 64 14.83 0.93 1.87
CA GLY A 64 14.16 0.36 3.04
C GLY A 64 13.23 1.34 3.72
N GLU A 65 13.71 2.54 4.02
CA GLU A 65 12.90 3.61 4.61
C GLU A 65 11.78 4.06 3.66
N LEU A 66 12.05 4.13 2.36
CA LEU A 66 11.05 4.43 1.34
C LEU A 66 9.92 3.37 1.34
N VAL A 67 10.29 2.08 1.33
CA VAL A 67 9.32 0.97 1.39
C VAL A 67 8.50 1.04 2.67
N THR A 68 9.15 1.23 3.81
CA THR A 68 8.49 1.36 5.11
C THR A 68 7.51 2.54 5.17
N ALA A 69 7.92 3.70 4.67
CA ALA A 69 7.08 4.91 4.67
C ALA A 69 5.85 4.74 3.76
N ILE A 70 6.02 4.15 2.57
CA ILE A 70 4.91 3.89 1.64
C ILE A 70 3.96 2.84 2.24
N ALA A 71 4.51 1.72 2.74
CA ALA A 71 3.73 0.65 3.36
C ALA A 71 2.88 1.16 4.54
N GLY A 72 3.46 1.99 5.41
CA GLY A 72 2.76 2.62 6.52
C GLY A 72 1.57 3.45 6.05
N ARG A 73 1.76 4.34 5.07
CA ARG A 73 0.68 5.17 4.51
C ARG A 73 -0.46 4.35 3.91
N GLU A 74 -0.13 3.28 3.20
CA GLU A 74 -1.15 2.42 2.57
C GLU A 74 -1.96 1.65 3.63
N LEU A 75 -1.29 1.07 4.63
CA LEU A 75 -1.94 0.38 5.73
C LEU A 75 -2.80 1.32 6.59
N ASP A 76 -2.31 2.52 6.87
CA ASP A 76 -3.05 3.51 7.65
C ASP A 76 -4.31 3.97 6.89
N ALA A 77 -4.23 4.18 5.58
CA ALA A 77 -5.39 4.51 4.77
C ALA A 77 -6.45 3.40 4.79
N MET A 78 -6.04 2.13 4.69
CA MET A 78 -6.94 0.98 4.77
C MET A 78 -7.60 0.88 6.14
N LYS A 79 -6.82 1.03 7.24
CA LYS A 79 -7.33 0.99 8.61
C LYS A 79 -8.31 2.12 8.86
N GLN A 80 -7.97 3.35 8.50
CA GLN A 80 -8.86 4.51 8.66
C GLN A 80 -10.19 4.32 7.94
N ALA A 81 -10.17 3.82 6.70
CA ALA A 81 -11.38 3.54 5.95
C ALA A 81 -12.23 2.43 6.61
N ALA A 82 -11.58 1.38 7.10
CA ALA A 82 -12.26 0.28 7.77
C ALA A 82 -12.85 0.70 9.12
N ASP A 83 -12.12 1.49 9.90
CA ASP A 83 -12.55 1.93 11.24
C ASP A 83 -13.69 2.96 11.20
N ALA A 84 -13.81 3.70 10.09
CA ALA A 84 -14.94 4.59 9.83
C ALA A 84 -16.22 3.86 9.39
N ALA A 85 -16.14 2.58 9.04
CA ALA A 85 -17.28 1.81 8.51
C ALA A 85 -18.21 1.33 9.64
N PRO A 86 -19.54 1.23 9.37
CA PRO A 86 -20.54 0.97 10.40
C PRO A 86 -20.56 -0.47 10.94
N GLY A 87 -19.79 -1.40 10.37
CA GLY A 87 -19.78 -2.79 10.84
C GLY A 87 -18.73 -3.66 10.14
N PRO A 88 -18.53 -4.90 10.62
CA PRO A 88 -17.39 -5.73 10.20
C PRO A 88 -17.30 -5.99 8.70
N LEU A 89 -18.44 -6.27 8.04
CA LEU A 89 -18.46 -6.54 6.61
C LEU A 89 -18.25 -5.26 5.77
N SER A 90 -18.77 -4.13 6.23
CA SER A 90 -18.53 -2.82 5.62
C SER A 90 -17.07 -2.40 5.80
N ALA A 91 -16.46 -2.69 6.97
CA ALA A 91 -15.06 -2.44 7.25
C ALA A 91 -14.14 -3.25 6.32
N LEU A 92 -14.45 -4.53 6.10
CA LEU A 92 -13.73 -5.37 5.15
C LEU A 92 -13.83 -4.83 3.71
N ALA A 93 -15.03 -4.42 3.28
CA ALA A 93 -15.23 -3.81 1.97
C ALA A 93 -14.47 -2.49 1.83
N ALA A 94 -14.49 -1.63 2.86
CA ALA A 94 -13.80 -0.34 2.87
C ALA A 94 -12.26 -0.51 2.82
N ALA A 95 -11.68 -1.42 3.59
CA ALA A 95 -10.25 -1.72 3.51
C ALA A 95 -9.86 -2.21 2.12
N THR A 96 -10.62 -3.16 1.57
CA THR A 96 -10.34 -3.78 0.27
C THR A 96 -10.42 -2.76 -0.88
N ILE A 97 -11.49 -1.94 -0.91
CA ILE A 97 -11.66 -0.95 -1.99
C ILE A 97 -10.64 0.18 -1.88
N THR A 98 -10.24 0.57 -0.68
CA THR A 98 -9.20 1.59 -0.45
C THR A 98 -7.87 1.11 -0.99
N PHE A 99 -7.45 -0.12 -0.66
CA PHE A 99 -6.25 -0.71 -1.24
C PHE A 99 -6.33 -0.77 -2.78
N ALA A 100 -7.43 -1.27 -3.33
CA ALA A 100 -7.61 -1.41 -4.78
C ALA A 100 -7.55 -0.05 -5.50
N ALA A 101 -8.22 0.98 -4.96
CA ALA A 101 -8.29 2.31 -5.56
C ALA A 101 -6.92 3.01 -5.53
N ARG A 102 -6.24 3.00 -4.39
CA ARG A 102 -4.92 3.62 -4.22
C ARG A 102 -3.86 2.91 -5.05
N SER A 103 -3.87 1.58 -5.05
CA SER A 103 -2.96 0.78 -5.87
C SER A 103 -3.13 1.04 -7.37
N LEU A 104 -4.36 1.21 -7.85
CA LEU A 104 -4.61 1.49 -9.26
C LEU A 104 -4.30 2.93 -9.64
N ALA A 105 -4.52 3.90 -8.73
CA ALA A 105 -4.19 5.31 -8.92
C ALA A 105 -2.68 5.53 -9.09
N GLU A 106 -1.86 4.84 -8.30
CA GLU A 106 -0.39 4.89 -8.36
C GLU A 106 0.21 3.55 -8.79
N ARG A 107 -0.35 2.98 -9.88
CA ARG A 107 -0.07 1.61 -10.31
C ARG A 107 1.42 1.27 -10.43
N ARG A 108 2.23 2.20 -10.97
CA ARG A 108 3.67 1.97 -11.11
C ARG A 108 4.37 1.85 -9.77
N LEU A 109 4.02 2.73 -8.84
CA LEU A 109 4.55 2.69 -7.47
C LEU A 109 4.08 1.43 -6.74
N ALA A 110 2.78 1.13 -6.82
CA ALA A 110 2.22 -0.07 -6.18
C ALA A 110 2.87 -1.36 -6.71
N TRP A 111 3.14 -1.46 -8.01
CA TRP A 111 3.88 -2.58 -8.59
C TRP A 111 5.32 -2.64 -8.07
N ALA A 112 6.01 -1.50 -8.00
CA ALA A 112 7.35 -1.41 -7.44
C ALA A 112 7.41 -1.91 -5.99
N MET A 113 6.36 -1.63 -5.21
CA MET A 113 6.24 -2.04 -3.81
C MET A 113 5.91 -3.53 -3.60
N ILE A 114 5.31 -4.21 -4.60
CA ILE A 114 4.76 -5.55 -4.39
C ILE A 114 5.39 -6.60 -5.31
N GLY A 115 5.56 -6.32 -6.60
CA GLY A 115 5.84 -7.35 -7.60
C GLY A 115 7.03 -7.10 -8.51
N GLU A 116 7.67 -5.92 -8.50
CA GLU A 116 8.84 -5.63 -9.33
C GLU A 116 10.03 -6.53 -8.94
N PRO A 117 10.78 -7.10 -9.89
CA PRO A 117 12.01 -7.82 -9.57
C PRO A 117 13.04 -6.89 -8.92
N VAL A 118 13.58 -7.29 -7.76
CA VAL A 118 14.55 -6.55 -6.96
C VAL A 118 15.57 -7.51 -6.36
N ASP A 119 16.60 -6.98 -5.69
CA ASP A 119 17.49 -7.81 -4.88
C ASP A 119 16.80 -8.41 -3.65
N ALA A 120 17.42 -9.46 -3.09
CA ALA A 120 16.82 -10.23 -1.99
C ALA A 120 16.59 -9.40 -0.73
N GLU A 121 17.40 -8.38 -0.45
CA GLU A 121 17.28 -7.54 0.74
C GLU A 121 16.04 -6.65 0.64
N VAL A 122 15.83 -6.00 -0.51
CA VAL A 122 14.63 -5.20 -0.77
C VAL A 122 13.38 -6.09 -0.85
N ASP A 123 13.49 -7.31 -1.40
CA ASP A 123 12.35 -8.25 -1.47
C ASP A 123 11.89 -8.69 -0.07
N ALA A 124 12.83 -8.87 0.88
CA ALA A 124 12.49 -9.16 2.26
C ALA A 124 11.67 -8.02 2.90
N MET A 125 12.07 -6.76 2.71
CA MET A 125 11.33 -5.59 3.22
C MET A 125 9.92 -5.50 2.62
N ARG A 126 9.76 -5.85 1.34
CA ARG A 126 8.45 -5.89 0.68
C ARG A 126 7.60 -7.08 1.14
N LEU A 127 8.23 -8.17 1.55
CA LEU A 127 7.51 -9.30 2.16
C LEU A 127 6.82 -8.87 3.45
N ASP A 128 7.49 -8.09 4.30
CA ASP A 128 6.90 -7.54 5.53
C ASP A 128 5.65 -6.70 5.22
N PHE A 129 5.69 -5.88 4.16
CA PHE A 129 4.51 -5.13 3.72
C PHE A 129 3.37 -6.05 3.28
N ARG A 130 3.64 -7.08 2.47
CA ARG A 130 2.62 -8.04 2.04
C ARG A 130 2.03 -8.82 3.21
N GLN A 131 2.85 -9.17 4.20
CA GLN A 131 2.39 -9.81 5.44
C GLN A 131 1.48 -8.87 6.25
N ALA A 132 1.83 -7.60 6.35
CA ALA A 132 1.01 -6.60 7.05
C ALA A 132 -0.34 -6.37 6.34
N LEU A 133 -0.36 -6.34 5.00
CA LEU A 133 -1.61 -6.30 4.22
C LEU A 133 -2.49 -7.53 4.50
N ALA A 134 -1.90 -8.72 4.49
CA ALA A 134 -2.63 -9.96 4.79
C ALA A 134 -3.16 -9.96 6.23
N ALA A 135 -2.37 -9.52 7.21
CA ALA A 135 -2.77 -9.44 8.61
C ALA A 135 -3.94 -8.47 8.83
N GLU A 136 -3.95 -7.32 8.15
CA GLU A 136 -5.07 -6.37 8.22
C GLU A 136 -6.36 -7.00 7.66
N LEU A 137 -6.31 -7.63 6.49
CA LEU A 137 -7.46 -8.31 5.93
C LEU A 137 -7.90 -9.51 6.77
N GLU A 138 -6.97 -10.28 7.30
CA GLU A 138 -7.26 -11.41 8.20
C GLU A 138 -8.05 -10.97 9.44
N ALA A 139 -7.64 -9.87 10.06
CA ALA A 139 -8.35 -9.31 11.22
C ALA A 139 -9.79 -8.92 10.84
N ARG A 140 -10.01 -8.30 9.67
CA ARG A 140 -11.35 -7.92 9.21
C ARG A 140 -12.19 -9.13 8.82
N ILE A 141 -11.62 -10.16 8.21
CA ILE A 141 -12.31 -11.42 7.90
C ILE A 141 -12.74 -12.11 9.19
N LYS A 142 -11.84 -12.26 10.18
CA LYS A 142 -12.17 -12.83 11.50
C LYS A 142 -13.32 -12.10 12.19
N ALA A 143 -13.30 -10.77 12.18
CA ALA A 143 -14.37 -9.95 12.75
C ALA A 143 -15.71 -10.18 12.02
N ALA A 144 -15.69 -10.31 10.70
CA ALA A 144 -16.90 -10.55 9.90
C ALA A 144 -17.44 -11.98 10.09
N VAL A 145 -16.60 -12.99 10.26
CA VAL A 145 -16.98 -14.36 10.62
C VAL A 145 -17.59 -14.40 12.03
N ALA A 146 -16.89 -13.81 13.01
CA ALA A 146 -17.38 -13.75 14.40
C ALA A 146 -18.73 -13.02 14.53
N GLY A 147 -18.99 -12.02 13.67
CA GLY A 147 -20.27 -11.31 13.58
C GLY A 147 -21.36 -12.06 12.78
N GLY A 148 -21.10 -13.26 12.28
CA GLY A 148 -22.05 -14.04 11.48
C GLY A 148 -22.33 -13.46 10.08
N HIS A 149 -21.44 -12.59 9.59
CA HIS A 149 -21.59 -11.93 8.29
C HIS A 149 -20.91 -12.68 7.15
N LEU A 150 -19.94 -13.54 7.47
CA LEU A 150 -19.27 -14.47 6.57
C LEU A 150 -19.42 -15.91 7.06
N PRO A 151 -19.38 -16.88 6.15
CA PRO A 151 -19.32 -18.30 6.55
C PRO A 151 -18.01 -18.58 7.30
N GLU A 152 -18.03 -19.64 8.12
CA GLU A 152 -16.83 -20.14 8.78
C GLU A 152 -15.76 -20.50 7.74
N GLN A 153 -14.58 -19.97 7.91
CA GLN A 153 -13.45 -20.15 7.00
C GLN A 153 -12.13 -19.86 7.68
N ASP A 154 -11.04 -20.40 7.13
CA ASP A 154 -9.68 -20.10 7.57
C ASP A 154 -9.26 -18.72 7.04
N ALA A 155 -9.31 -17.72 7.91
CA ALA A 155 -8.91 -16.36 7.57
C ALA A 155 -7.40 -16.23 7.26
N GLY A 156 -6.56 -17.12 7.85
CA GLY A 156 -5.12 -17.16 7.56
C GLY A 156 -4.80 -17.64 6.14
N VAL A 157 -5.70 -18.40 5.52
CA VAL A 157 -5.63 -18.80 4.11
C VAL A 157 -6.33 -17.78 3.21
N ALA A 158 -7.50 -17.30 3.62
CA ALA A 158 -8.32 -16.43 2.82
C ALA A 158 -7.66 -15.05 2.58
N ALA A 159 -7.06 -14.47 3.61
CA ALA A 159 -6.44 -13.14 3.52
C ALA A 159 -5.28 -13.07 2.51
N PRO A 160 -4.24 -13.92 2.58
CA PRO A 160 -3.18 -13.90 1.58
C PRO A 160 -3.67 -14.26 0.17
N ALA A 161 -4.70 -15.11 0.04
CA ALA A 161 -5.30 -15.40 -1.26
C ALA A 161 -5.96 -14.15 -1.87
N ILE A 162 -6.67 -13.35 -1.06
CA ILE A 162 -7.25 -12.06 -1.52
C ILE A 162 -6.14 -11.06 -1.87
N VAL A 163 -5.08 -10.94 -1.05
CA VAL A 163 -3.92 -10.08 -1.38
C VAL A 163 -3.32 -10.48 -2.73
N GLY A 164 -3.09 -11.76 -2.96
CA GLY A 164 -2.57 -12.27 -4.23
C GLY A 164 -3.50 -11.98 -5.42
N ALA A 165 -4.80 -12.22 -5.26
CA ALA A 165 -5.80 -11.94 -6.28
C ALA A 165 -5.88 -10.45 -6.65
N LEU A 166 -5.87 -9.56 -5.65
CA LEU A 166 -5.87 -8.11 -5.88
C LEU A 166 -4.56 -7.65 -6.53
N THR A 167 -3.43 -8.17 -6.07
CA THR A 167 -2.12 -7.82 -6.63
C THR A 167 -2.04 -8.20 -8.11
N GLU A 168 -2.34 -9.45 -8.47
CA GLU A 168 -2.29 -9.90 -9.86
C GLU A 168 -3.39 -9.25 -10.70
N GLY A 169 -4.60 -9.15 -10.17
CA GLY A 169 -5.77 -8.61 -10.88
C GLY A 169 -5.74 -7.09 -11.11
N LEU A 170 -4.96 -6.32 -10.33
CA LEU A 170 -4.87 -4.86 -10.44
C LEU A 170 -3.51 -4.38 -10.96
N LEU A 171 -2.43 -5.03 -10.56
CA LEU A 171 -1.07 -4.54 -10.75
C LEU A 171 -0.25 -5.41 -11.68
N GLY A 172 -0.47 -6.72 -11.66
CA GLY A 172 0.27 -7.73 -12.40
C GLY A 172 0.23 -7.55 -13.93
N PRO A 173 1.01 -8.33 -14.66
CA PRO A 173 1.10 -8.23 -16.12
C PRO A 173 -0.21 -8.59 -16.83
N LEU A 174 -1.09 -9.37 -16.20
CA LEU A 174 -2.41 -9.76 -16.72
C LEU A 174 -3.51 -8.76 -16.35
N ALA A 175 -3.24 -7.79 -15.47
CA ALA A 175 -4.23 -6.85 -15.00
C ALA A 175 -4.71 -5.91 -16.11
N PRO A 176 -6.02 -5.55 -16.14
CA PRO A 176 -6.57 -4.64 -17.12
C PRO A 176 -5.90 -3.25 -17.02
N ARG A 177 -5.81 -2.58 -18.16
CA ARG A 177 -5.30 -1.20 -18.25
C ARG A 177 -6.44 -0.29 -18.63
N PRO A 178 -7.13 0.32 -17.65
CA PRO A 178 -8.26 1.20 -17.93
C PRO A 178 -7.80 2.43 -18.72
N GLY A 179 -8.60 2.80 -19.72
CA GLY A 179 -8.30 3.92 -20.61
C GLY A 179 -8.75 5.29 -20.04
N ASP A 180 -9.64 5.29 -19.05
CA ASP A 180 -10.19 6.50 -18.44
C ASP A 180 -10.56 6.27 -16.96
N ALA A 181 -10.96 7.34 -16.28
CA ALA A 181 -11.32 7.30 -14.87
C ALA A 181 -12.57 6.45 -14.59
N ALA A 182 -13.53 6.37 -15.53
CA ALA A 182 -14.73 5.54 -15.34
C ALA A 182 -14.39 4.06 -15.43
N ALA A 183 -13.54 3.68 -16.39
CA ALA A 183 -13.02 2.32 -16.51
C ALA A 183 -12.15 1.94 -15.29
N ALA A 184 -11.32 2.85 -14.79
CA ALA A 184 -10.52 2.63 -13.58
C ALA A 184 -11.42 2.37 -12.36
N ARG A 185 -12.45 3.18 -12.17
CA ARG A 185 -13.45 2.99 -11.12
C ARG A 185 -14.15 1.62 -11.23
N ALA A 186 -14.55 1.23 -12.43
CA ALA A 186 -15.17 -0.06 -12.67
C ALA A 186 -14.24 -1.24 -12.34
N VAL A 187 -12.94 -1.14 -12.68
CA VAL A 187 -11.93 -2.14 -12.32
C VAL A 187 -11.83 -2.29 -10.80
N VAL A 188 -11.71 -1.19 -10.06
CA VAL A 188 -11.64 -1.19 -8.59
C VAL A 188 -12.88 -1.82 -7.97
N GLN A 189 -14.06 -1.42 -8.41
CA GLN A 189 -15.32 -1.94 -7.91
C GLN A 189 -15.46 -3.45 -8.20
N ASN A 190 -15.15 -3.89 -9.41
CA ASN A 190 -15.23 -5.29 -9.78
C ASN A 190 -14.22 -6.16 -9.03
N ALA A 191 -12.99 -5.69 -8.82
CA ALA A 191 -12.00 -6.40 -8.02
C ALA A 191 -12.45 -6.54 -6.56
N THR A 192 -13.04 -5.48 -5.99
CA THR A 192 -13.59 -5.53 -4.62
C THR A 192 -14.79 -6.47 -4.51
N VAL A 193 -15.74 -6.42 -5.48
CA VAL A 193 -16.86 -7.37 -5.54
C VAL A 193 -16.35 -8.80 -5.65
N PHE A 194 -15.35 -9.04 -6.49
CA PHE A 194 -14.72 -10.37 -6.61
C PHE A 194 -14.16 -10.84 -5.26
N ALA A 195 -13.39 -10.01 -4.57
CA ALA A 195 -12.82 -10.34 -3.26
C ALA A 195 -13.91 -10.68 -2.22
N LEU A 196 -14.95 -9.88 -2.11
CA LEU A 196 -16.06 -10.13 -1.20
C LEU A 196 -16.83 -11.42 -1.52
N ARG A 197 -17.04 -11.70 -2.80
CA ARG A 197 -17.70 -12.95 -3.25
C ARG A 197 -16.84 -14.18 -2.98
N ALA A 198 -15.53 -14.09 -3.18
CA ALA A 198 -14.59 -15.16 -2.86
C ALA A 198 -14.64 -15.54 -1.36
N LEU A 199 -14.95 -14.56 -0.49
CA LEU A 199 -15.14 -14.77 0.94
C LEU A 199 -16.56 -15.25 1.33
N GLY A 200 -17.46 -15.45 0.36
CA GLY A 200 -18.81 -15.97 0.59
C GLY A 200 -19.92 -14.91 0.69
N VAL A 201 -19.64 -13.64 0.37
CA VAL A 201 -20.68 -12.61 0.29
C VAL A 201 -21.47 -12.78 -0.99
N VAL A 202 -22.82 -12.90 -0.88
CA VAL A 202 -23.70 -13.01 -2.05
C VAL A 202 -23.65 -11.75 -2.92
N ASP A 203 -23.76 -11.91 -4.25
CA ASP A 203 -23.52 -10.85 -5.24
C ASP A 203 -24.30 -9.54 -4.99
N PRO A 204 -25.61 -9.54 -4.71
CA PRO A 204 -26.34 -8.28 -4.46
C PRO A 204 -25.81 -7.51 -3.24
N ARG A 205 -25.41 -8.24 -2.19
CA ARG A 205 -24.85 -7.63 -0.96
C ARG A 205 -23.46 -7.10 -1.21
N ALA A 206 -22.60 -7.83 -1.95
CA ALA A 206 -21.26 -7.37 -2.30
C ALA A 206 -21.32 -6.07 -3.11
N ARG A 207 -22.17 -5.99 -4.13
CA ARG A 207 -22.37 -4.78 -4.92
C ARG A 207 -22.93 -3.62 -4.09
N GLY A 208 -23.88 -3.89 -3.20
CA GLY A 208 -24.43 -2.87 -2.29
C GLY A 208 -23.36 -2.27 -1.37
N LEU A 209 -22.49 -3.11 -0.80
CA LEU A 209 -21.38 -2.66 0.04
C LEU A 209 -20.39 -1.79 -0.76
N VAL A 210 -20.00 -2.24 -1.94
CA VAL A 210 -19.05 -1.49 -2.80
C VAL A 210 -19.64 -0.15 -3.26
N ALA A 211 -20.94 -0.10 -3.57
CA ALA A 211 -21.62 1.15 -3.95
C ALA A 211 -21.70 2.19 -2.81
N GLN A 212 -21.64 1.74 -1.56
CA GLN A 212 -21.65 2.62 -0.38
C GLN A 212 -20.26 3.11 0.03
N CYS A 213 -19.19 2.47 -0.43
CA CYS A 213 -17.84 2.92 -0.14
C CYS A 213 -17.50 4.17 -0.94
N ALA A 214 -17.00 5.20 -0.24
CA ALA A 214 -16.34 6.32 -0.92
C ALA A 214 -15.08 5.81 -1.60
N LEU A 215 -14.90 6.16 -2.87
CA LEU A 215 -13.61 5.96 -3.55
C LEU A 215 -12.70 7.14 -3.19
N PRO A 216 -11.49 6.88 -2.70
CA PRO A 216 -10.52 7.93 -2.39
C PRO A 216 -10.07 8.70 -3.62
#